data_4c3b76cf4e1fae90d86a6ba2083ced32
#
_entry.id   4c3b76cf4e1fae90d86a6ba2083ced32
#
_cell.length_a   1.000
_cell.length_b   1.000
_cell.length_c   1.000
_cell.angle_alpha   90.00
_cell.angle_beta   90.00
_cell.angle_gamma   90.00
#
_symmetry.space_group_name_H-M   'P 1'
#
loop_
_entity.id
_entity.type
_entity.pdbx_description
1 polymer ?
#
loop_
_entity_poly.entity_id
_entity_poly.type
_entity_poly.pdbx_seq_one_letter_code
_entity_poly.pdbx_strand_id
1 'polypeptide(L)'
;MQEKNIGSVVQIIGPVLDIRFPAGHLPDLLNAIEIERDGGKLVCEVAQQLGDDVVRCIAMSSTDGMVRGMEAVDTGSPIKVPVGNETLGRVFNLLGRAIDNKPQPVTCEKWSIHRDPPAYDEQQTSTEILETGIKVVDLIAPYAKGGKIGLFGGAGVGKTVLIMELINNVAKQHGGISVFAGVGERTREGNDLYNEMQQSGVINKTALVYGQMNEPPGARMRVALSGLTMAEYFRDREGQDVLLFIDNIYRFTQAGSEVSALLGRMPSAGGYQPTLATEMGALQERITSTKKGSITSVQAVYVPADDLTDPAPATTFAHLDATTVLDRGIASLGIYPAVDPLESTSRILTPDVVGLEHYEVARETQRILQRYKELQDIIAIMGMDELSEEDKLTVSRARKIQRFLSQPFSVAEQFTGMQGKYVPIKETVRGFKEILEGKHDDLPESAFLFVGTIDEAVEKAKQGAAK
;
A
#
# COMPACT_ATOMS: atom_id res chain seq x y z
N MET A 1 -27.56 33.92 -1.99
CA MET A 1 -27.15 32.88 -2.98
C MET A 1 -25.95 33.48 -3.69
N GLN A 2 -24.76 32.90 -3.53
CA GLN A 2 -23.61 33.30 -4.36
C GLN A 2 -23.98 33.05 -5.82
N GLU A 3 -23.81 34.05 -6.68
CA GLU A 3 -23.95 33.86 -8.13
C GLU A 3 -23.01 32.72 -8.56
N LYS A 4 -23.56 31.72 -9.25
CA LYS A 4 -22.78 30.62 -9.77
C LYS A 4 -21.85 31.17 -10.86
N ASN A 5 -20.56 30.93 -10.73
CA ASN A 5 -19.59 31.23 -11.77
C ASN A 5 -19.72 30.17 -12.89
N ILE A 6 -20.25 30.55 -14.02
CA ILE A 6 -20.60 29.67 -15.13
C ILE A 6 -19.70 30.00 -16.33
N GLY A 7 -18.96 29.03 -16.79
CA GLY A 7 -18.14 29.06 -18.00
C GLY A 7 -18.75 28.25 -19.13
N SER A 8 -18.04 28.19 -20.24
CA SER A 8 -18.40 27.45 -21.44
C SER A 8 -17.22 26.64 -21.96
N VAL A 9 -17.45 25.39 -22.33
CA VAL A 9 -16.44 24.51 -22.94
C VAL A 9 -16.07 25.05 -24.31
N VAL A 10 -14.78 25.34 -24.54
CA VAL A 10 -14.26 25.86 -25.80
C VAL A 10 -13.44 24.84 -26.58
N GLN A 11 -12.81 23.90 -25.94
CA GLN A 11 -12.03 22.85 -26.56
C GLN A 11 -12.05 21.54 -25.75
N ILE A 12 -11.99 20.42 -26.45
CA ILE A 12 -11.93 19.08 -25.86
C ILE A 12 -10.76 18.34 -26.56
N ILE A 13 -9.79 17.85 -25.74
CA ILE A 13 -8.61 17.12 -26.22
C ILE A 13 -8.48 15.86 -25.37
N GLY A 14 -9.18 14.78 -25.76
CA GLY A 14 -9.23 13.57 -24.94
C GLY A 14 -9.71 13.86 -23.52
N PRO A 15 -8.95 13.52 -22.46
CA PRO A 15 -9.34 13.76 -21.08
C PRO A 15 -9.16 15.22 -20.61
N VAL A 16 -8.75 16.13 -21.49
CA VAL A 16 -8.48 17.54 -21.16
C VAL A 16 -9.52 18.44 -21.81
N LEU A 17 -10.03 19.39 -21.05
CA LEU A 17 -11.03 20.36 -21.47
C LEU A 17 -10.51 21.78 -21.24
N ASP A 18 -10.68 22.66 -22.25
CA ASP A 18 -10.48 24.10 -22.08
C ASP A 18 -11.85 24.77 -21.91
N ILE A 19 -11.98 25.56 -20.86
CA ILE A 19 -13.23 26.19 -20.44
C ILE A 19 -12.99 27.69 -20.27
N ARG A 20 -13.83 28.50 -20.90
CA ARG A 20 -13.78 29.96 -20.77
C ARG A 20 -14.79 30.41 -19.73
N PHE A 21 -14.33 31.26 -18.83
CA PHE A 21 -15.16 31.90 -17.80
C PHE A 21 -15.34 33.40 -18.08
N PRO A 22 -16.26 34.07 -17.41
CA PRO A 22 -16.38 35.54 -17.51
C PRO A 22 -15.10 36.24 -17.06
N ALA A 23 -14.80 37.38 -17.69
CA ALA A 23 -13.62 38.18 -17.40
C ALA A 23 -13.50 38.50 -15.90
N GLY A 24 -12.36 38.26 -15.29
CA GLY A 24 -12.12 38.51 -13.87
C GLY A 24 -12.72 37.46 -12.91
N HIS A 25 -13.30 36.38 -13.43
CA HIS A 25 -13.93 35.30 -12.64
C HIS A 25 -13.34 33.93 -12.95
N LEU A 26 -12.03 33.85 -13.18
CA LEU A 26 -11.35 32.58 -13.36
C LEU A 26 -11.44 31.72 -12.10
N PRO A 27 -11.75 30.42 -12.23
CA PRO A 27 -11.63 29.47 -11.13
C PRO A 27 -10.19 29.38 -10.62
N ASP A 28 -10.05 29.15 -9.31
CA ASP A 28 -8.75 28.84 -8.73
C ASP A 28 -8.23 27.49 -9.21
N LEU A 29 -6.92 27.31 -9.18
CA LEU A 29 -6.29 26.03 -9.46
C LEU A 29 -6.83 24.96 -8.52
N LEU A 30 -6.99 23.75 -9.02
CA LEU A 30 -7.55 22.57 -8.33
C LEU A 30 -9.06 22.64 -8.04
N ASN A 31 -9.75 23.73 -8.35
CA ASN A 31 -11.19 23.75 -8.22
C ASN A 31 -11.87 22.68 -9.08
N ALA A 32 -12.94 22.09 -8.53
CA ALA A 32 -13.82 21.18 -9.24
C ALA A 32 -14.80 21.97 -10.09
N ILE A 33 -14.88 21.63 -11.37
CA ILE A 33 -15.84 22.19 -12.33
C ILE A 33 -16.83 21.09 -12.69
N GLU A 34 -18.12 21.40 -12.60
CA GLU A 34 -19.21 20.47 -12.95
C GLU A 34 -19.84 20.84 -14.30
N ILE A 35 -20.02 19.84 -15.16
CA ILE A 35 -20.64 19.97 -16.46
C ILE A 35 -21.79 18.97 -16.55
N GLU A 36 -23.00 19.47 -16.74
CA GLU A 36 -24.18 18.62 -16.96
C GLU A 36 -24.16 18.02 -18.37
N ARG A 37 -24.40 16.73 -18.47
CA ARG A 37 -24.52 16.01 -19.74
C ARG A 37 -25.53 14.88 -19.63
N ASP A 38 -25.89 14.30 -20.78
CA ASP A 38 -26.70 13.09 -20.83
C ASP A 38 -25.98 11.95 -20.09
N GLY A 39 -26.65 11.37 -19.11
CA GLY A 39 -26.08 10.32 -18.25
C GLY A 39 -25.40 10.81 -16.96
N GLY A 40 -25.48 12.12 -16.62
CA GLY A 40 -25.04 12.67 -15.35
C GLY A 40 -23.93 13.72 -15.44
N LYS A 41 -23.46 14.17 -14.31
CA LYS A 41 -22.42 15.21 -14.23
C LYS A 41 -21.04 14.67 -14.54
N LEU A 42 -20.32 15.36 -15.42
CA LEU A 42 -18.87 15.26 -15.53
C LEU A 42 -18.23 16.23 -14.53
N VAL A 43 -17.26 15.76 -13.77
CA VAL A 43 -16.41 16.60 -12.91
C VAL A 43 -15.03 16.71 -13.53
N CYS A 44 -14.52 17.94 -13.61
CA CYS A 44 -13.17 18.25 -14.04
C CYS A 44 -12.43 18.97 -12.93
N GLU A 45 -11.10 18.93 -12.95
CA GLU A 45 -10.26 19.68 -12.03
C GLU A 45 -9.43 20.70 -12.81
N VAL A 46 -9.40 21.93 -12.36
CA VAL A 46 -8.59 23.00 -12.96
C VAL A 46 -7.11 22.70 -12.76
N ALA A 47 -6.40 22.50 -13.87
CA ALA A 47 -4.97 22.21 -13.88
C ALA A 47 -4.10 23.42 -14.23
N GLN A 48 -4.58 24.31 -15.09
CA GLN A 48 -3.83 25.48 -15.56
C GLN A 48 -4.77 26.65 -15.90
N GLN A 49 -4.25 27.86 -15.75
CA GLN A 49 -4.85 29.07 -16.30
C GLN A 49 -4.06 29.45 -17.56
N LEU A 50 -4.73 29.50 -18.72
CA LEU A 50 -4.08 29.68 -20.03
C LEU A 50 -3.99 31.15 -20.47
N GLY A 51 -4.65 32.08 -19.77
CA GLY A 51 -4.90 33.44 -20.23
C GLY A 51 -6.22 33.54 -21.01
N ASP A 52 -6.60 34.76 -21.41
CA ASP A 52 -7.86 35.05 -22.14
C ASP A 52 -9.11 34.44 -21.49
N ASP A 53 -9.16 34.48 -20.16
CA ASP A 53 -10.24 33.91 -19.33
C ASP A 53 -10.50 32.41 -19.53
N VAL A 54 -9.48 31.65 -19.99
CA VAL A 54 -9.57 30.22 -20.24
C VAL A 54 -8.76 29.45 -19.20
N VAL A 55 -9.37 28.39 -18.67
CA VAL A 55 -8.71 27.40 -17.81
C VAL A 55 -8.65 26.05 -18.51
N ARG A 56 -7.58 25.32 -18.29
CA ARG A 56 -7.41 23.94 -18.75
C ARG A 56 -7.68 22.99 -17.60
N CYS A 57 -8.61 22.06 -17.82
CA CYS A 57 -9.09 21.12 -16.82
C CYS A 57 -8.82 19.67 -17.22
N ILE A 58 -8.65 18.82 -16.23
CA ILE A 58 -8.52 17.36 -16.40
C ILE A 58 -9.85 16.73 -15.99
N ALA A 59 -10.46 15.95 -16.89
CA ALA A 59 -11.70 15.25 -16.63
C ALA A 59 -11.49 14.04 -15.69
N MET A 60 -12.40 13.85 -14.75
CA MET A 60 -12.41 12.74 -13.79
C MET A 60 -13.21 11.53 -14.28
N SER A 61 -13.88 11.62 -15.40
CA SER A 61 -14.56 10.53 -16.10
C SER A 61 -14.47 10.71 -17.61
N SER A 62 -15.00 9.77 -18.42
CA SER A 62 -14.95 9.87 -19.87
C SER A 62 -15.50 11.21 -20.36
N THR A 63 -14.86 11.77 -21.38
CA THR A 63 -15.33 12.99 -22.08
C THR A 63 -16.22 12.68 -23.29
N ASP A 64 -16.60 11.42 -23.49
CA ASP A 64 -17.47 11.03 -24.58
C ASP A 64 -18.82 11.76 -24.51
N GLY A 65 -19.29 12.24 -25.65
CA GLY A 65 -20.53 13.03 -25.75
C GLY A 65 -20.42 14.50 -25.34
N MET A 66 -19.24 14.95 -24.95
CA MET A 66 -19.00 16.39 -24.68
C MET A 66 -18.94 17.18 -25.98
N VAL A 67 -19.53 18.38 -25.97
CA VAL A 67 -19.51 19.30 -27.09
C VAL A 67 -19.10 20.71 -26.65
N ARG A 68 -18.59 21.50 -27.57
CA ARG A 68 -18.31 22.91 -27.32
C ARG A 68 -19.58 23.66 -26.99
N GLY A 69 -19.49 24.66 -26.13
CA GLY A 69 -20.62 25.47 -25.69
C GLY A 69 -21.39 24.93 -24.50
N MET A 70 -21.08 23.71 -24.03
CA MET A 70 -21.67 23.20 -22.79
C MET A 70 -21.32 24.11 -21.62
N GLU A 71 -22.31 24.33 -20.73
CA GLU A 71 -22.12 25.09 -19.51
C GLU A 71 -21.27 24.32 -18.51
N ALA A 72 -20.32 25.04 -17.91
CA ALA A 72 -19.41 24.51 -16.89
C ALA A 72 -19.51 25.37 -15.64
N VAL A 73 -19.84 24.76 -14.53
CA VAL A 73 -20.09 25.45 -13.25
C VAL A 73 -18.89 25.27 -12.34
N ASP A 74 -18.23 26.36 -11.96
CA ASP A 74 -17.23 26.36 -10.91
C ASP A 74 -17.90 26.12 -9.54
N THR A 75 -17.46 25.09 -8.84
CA THR A 75 -17.98 24.77 -7.50
C THR A 75 -17.36 25.65 -6.40
N GLY A 76 -16.33 26.44 -6.72
CA GLY A 76 -15.61 27.31 -5.80
C GLY A 76 -14.75 26.55 -4.78
N SER A 77 -14.51 25.26 -5.00
CA SER A 77 -13.67 24.43 -4.12
C SER A 77 -13.09 23.23 -4.86
N PRO A 78 -11.97 22.65 -4.38
CA PRO A 78 -11.46 21.38 -4.88
C PRO A 78 -12.46 20.24 -4.70
N ILE A 79 -12.17 19.09 -5.33
CA ILE A 79 -12.92 17.85 -5.14
C ILE A 79 -12.93 17.50 -3.65
N LYS A 80 -14.11 17.17 -3.12
CA LYS A 80 -14.33 16.77 -1.74
C LYS A 80 -14.87 15.36 -1.67
N VAL A 81 -14.38 14.58 -0.71
CA VAL A 81 -14.84 13.22 -0.46
C VAL A 81 -15.45 13.10 0.94
N PRO A 82 -16.41 12.18 1.14
CA PRO A 82 -16.94 11.89 2.46
C PRO A 82 -15.85 11.30 3.36
N VAL A 83 -15.87 11.67 4.62
CA VAL A 83 -14.95 11.18 5.65
C VAL A 83 -15.75 10.78 6.90
N GLY A 84 -15.19 9.93 7.72
CA GLY A 84 -15.82 9.51 8.98
C GLY A 84 -16.18 8.03 9.03
N ASN A 85 -16.75 7.62 10.14
CA ASN A 85 -17.08 6.22 10.41
C ASN A 85 -18.08 5.62 9.41
N GLU A 86 -18.91 6.45 8.78
CA GLU A 86 -19.88 6.05 7.77
C GLU A 86 -19.24 5.58 6.47
N THR A 87 -17.94 5.84 6.27
CA THR A 87 -17.18 5.33 5.12
C THR A 87 -16.72 3.88 5.31
N LEU A 88 -16.70 3.39 6.54
CA LEU A 88 -16.24 2.04 6.84
C LEU A 88 -17.21 0.99 6.30
N GLY A 89 -16.66 -0.06 5.74
CA GLY A 89 -17.44 -1.13 5.09
C GLY A 89 -17.99 -0.76 3.72
N ARG A 90 -17.59 0.39 3.16
CA ARG A 90 -18.13 0.95 1.94
C ARG A 90 -17.06 1.03 0.84
N VAL A 91 -17.53 1.09 -0.40
CA VAL A 91 -16.68 1.26 -1.58
C VAL A 91 -17.10 2.53 -2.31
N PHE A 92 -16.12 3.39 -2.58
CA PHE A 92 -16.31 4.68 -3.23
C PHE A 92 -15.47 4.80 -4.51
N ASN A 93 -15.87 5.67 -5.41
CA ASN A 93 -15.00 6.18 -6.46
C ASN A 93 -14.19 7.39 -5.95
N LEU A 94 -13.32 7.95 -6.79
CA LEU A 94 -12.49 9.10 -6.42
C LEU A 94 -13.28 10.34 -5.99
N LEU A 95 -14.52 10.50 -6.46
CA LEU A 95 -15.41 11.63 -6.10
C LEU A 95 -16.17 11.37 -4.80
N GLY A 96 -15.90 10.24 -4.13
CA GLY A 96 -16.62 9.86 -2.91
C GLY A 96 -18.06 9.40 -3.15
N ARG A 97 -18.40 9.00 -4.38
CA ARG A 97 -19.70 8.37 -4.68
C ARG A 97 -19.61 6.89 -4.39
N ALA A 98 -20.59 6.37 -3.67
CA ALA A 98 -20.68 4.93 -3.38
C ALA A 98 -20.90 4.12 -4.67
N ILE A 99 -20.12 3.07 -4.84
CA ILE A 99 -20.18 2.15 -5.99
C ILE A 99 -20.49 0.71 -5.58
N ASP A 100 -20.85 0.50 -4.33
CA ASP A 100 -21.17 -0.80 -3.72
C ASP A 100 -22.66 -1.16 -3.79
N ASN A 101 -23.43 -0.49 -4.64
CA ASN A 101 -24.88 -0.63 -4.77
C ASN A 101 -25.68 -0.34 -3.48
N LYS A 102 -25.09 0.38 -2.54
CA LYS A 102 -25.75 0.85 -1.32
C LYS A 102 -25.99 2.35 -1.40
N PRO A 103 -26.96 2.88 -0.62
CA PRO A 103 -27.21 4.33 -0.58
C PRO A 103 -25.97 5.13 -0.21
N GLN A 104 -25.84 6.33 -0.78
CA GLN A 104 -24.79 7.26 -0.40
C GLN A 104 -24.88 7.58 1.10
N PRO A 105 -23.76 7.60 1.85
CA PRO A 105 -23.77 8.03 3.23
C PRO A 105 -24.27 9.48 3.36
N VAL A 106 -25.27 9.72 4.21
CA VAL A 106 -25.97 11.02 4.28
C VAL A 106 -25.36 11.99 5.29
N THR A 107 -24.71 11.47 6.32
CA THR A 107 -24.24 12.24 7.49
C THR A 107 -22.74 12.55 7.48
N CYS A 108 -22.05 12.23 6.39
CA CYS A 108 -20.62 12.40 6.32
C CYS A 108 -20.19 13.86 6.17
N GLU A 109 -19.26 14.28 6.98
CA GLU A 109 -18.42 15.43 6.70
C GLU A 109 -17.64 15.19 5.40
N LYS A 110 -17.36 16.24 4.64
CA LYS A 110 -16.60 16.15 3.39
C LYS A 110 -15.33 16.98 3.50
N TRP A 111 -14.22 16.39 3.14
CA TRP A 111 -12.91 17.03 3.12
C TRP A 111 -12.36 17.12 1.70
N SER A 112 -11.61 18.20 1.43
CA SER A 112 -10.87 18.34 0.17
C SER A 112 -9.81 17.26 0.03
N ILE A 113 -9.67 16.71 -1.17
CA ILE A 113 -8.59 15.76 -1.48
C ILE A 113 -7.22 16.44 -1.56
N HIS A 114 -7.19 17.75 -1.76
CA HIS A 114 -5.98 18.57 -1.75
C HIS A 114 -5.82 19.21 -0.37
N ARG A 115 -4.89 18.69 0.39
CA ARG A 115 -4.58 19.13 1.75
C ARG A 115 -3.06 19.26 1.90
N ASP A 116 -2.65 20.18 2.73
CA ASP A 116 -1.25 20.31 3.09
C ASP A 116 -0.83 19.17 4.03
N PRO A 117 0.44 18.76 4.02
CA PRO A 117 0.97 17.85 5.02
C PRO A 117 0.86 18.45 6.42
N PRO A 118 0.85 17.61 7.48
CA PRO A 118 0.88 18.11 8.86
C PRO A 118 2.03 19.07 9.08
N ALA A 119 1.76 20.14 9.84
CA ALA A 119 2.78 21.13 10.19
C ALA A 119 3.94 20.48 10.96
N TYR A 120 5.12 21.07 10.88
CA TYR A 120 6.33 20.50 11.48
C TYR A 120 6.19 20.25 12.98
N ASP A 121 5.52 21.14 13.69
CA ASP A 121 5.28 21.04 15.13
C ASP A 121 4.19 20.02 15.51
N GLU A 122 3.37 19.59 14.56
CA GLU A 122 2.36 18.54 14.75
C GLU A 122 2.93 17.13 14.56
N GLN A 123 4.05 16.99 13.87
CA GLN A 123 4.65 15.71 13.58
C GLN A 123 5.27 15.08 14.83
N GLN A 124 5.15 13.75 14.92
CA GLN A 124 5.82 12.97 15.96
C GLN A 124 7.25 12.68 15.53
N THR A 125 8.20 12.94 16.42
CA THR A 125 9.64 12.75 16.16
C THR A 125 10.17 11.39 16.62
N SER A 126 9.46 10.70 17.54
CA SER A 126 9.85 9.38 18.01
C SER A 126 9.43 8.30 17.00
N THR A 127 10.38 7.43 16.70
CA THR A 127 10.10 6.25 15.85
C THR A 127 9.56 5.13 16.72
N GLU A 128 8.35 4.69 16.43
CA GLU A 128 7.71 3.53 17.05
C GLU A 128 7.54 2.40 16.04
N ILE A 129 7.69 1.16 16.51
CA ILE A 129 7.47 -0.03 15.67
C ILE A 129 5.96 -0.30 15.60
N LEU A 130 5.46 -0.52 14.39
CA LEU A 130 4.15 -1.11 14.18
C LEU A 130 4.30 -2.63 14.21
N GLU A 131 3.92 -3.26 15.33
CA GLU A 131 3.93 -4.70 15.44
C GLU A 131 2.84 -5.31 14.55
N THR A 132 3.26 -6.10 13.56
CA THR A 132 2.34 -6.69 12.57
C THR A 132 1.83 -8.07 12.99
N GLY A 133 2.52 -8.74 13.91
CA GLY A 133 2.27 -10.12 14.30
C GLY A 133 2.67 -11.14 13.24
N ILE A 134 3.38 -10.72 12.21
CA ILE A 134 3.93 -11.56 11.14
C ILE A 134 5.43 -11.70 11.34
N LYS A 135 5.90 -12.90 11.68
CA LYS A 135 7.29 -13.15 12.09
C LYS A 135 8.34 -12.59 11.13
N VAL A 136 8.21 -12.89 9.85
CA VAL A 136 9.21 -12.47 8.86
C VAL A 136 9.26 -10.96 8.70
N VAL A 137 8.12 -10.28 8.77
CA VAL A 137 8.06 -8.82 8.69
C VAL A 137 8.66 -8.20 9.93
N ASP A 138 8.19 -8.59 11.11
CA ASP A 138 8.59 -7.98 12.37
C ASP A 138 10.06 -8.24 12.70
N LEU A 139 10.63 -9.38 12.29
CA LEU A 139 12.04 -9.70 12.52
C LEU A 139 12.98 -8.97 11.54
N ILE A 140 12.71 -9.09 10.24
CA ILE A 140 13.65 -8.73 9.16
C ILE A 140 13.42 -7.34 8.63
N ALA A 141 12.17 -6.96 8.42
CA ALA A 141 11.79 -5.68 7.83
C ALA A 141 10.66 -5.00 8.63
N PRO A 142 10.90 -4.68 9.92
CA PRO A 142 9.88 -4.11 10.78
C PRO A 142 9.34 -2.78 10.23
N TYR A 143 8.06 -2.55 10.41
CA TYR A 143 7.37 -1.35 9.96
C TYR A 143 7.40 -0.26 11.02
N ALA A 144 7.72 0.96 10.61
CA ALA A 144 7.58 2.12 11.47
C ALA A 144 6.13 2.63 11.45
N LYS A 145 5.57 3.01 12.60
CA LYS A 145 4.34 3.80 12.65
C LYS A 145 4.54 5.11 11.90
N GLY A 146 3.61 5.44 11.02
CA GLY A 146 3.73 6.60 10.15
C GLY A 146 4.74 6.44 9.01
N GLY A 147 5.30 5.25 8.86
CA GLY A 147 6.25 4.91 7.81
C GLY A 147 5.57 4.58 6.49
N LYS A 148 6.39 4.54 5.45
CA LYS A 148 5.99 4.22 4.08
C LYS A 148 6.69 2.93 3.67
N ILE A 149 5.89 1.89 3.44
CA ILE A 149 6.37 0.55 3.12
C ILE A 149 6.09 0.25 1.65
N GLY A 150 7.13 -0.10 0.90
CA GLY A 150 6.98 -0.63 -0.45
C GLY A 150 6.74 -2.13 -0.41
N LEU A 151 5.69 -2.60 -1.07
CA LEU A 151 5.38 -4.01 -1.24
C LEU A 151 5.63 -4.42 -2.69
N PHE A 152 6.60 -5.30 -2.86
CA PHE A 152 7.03 -5.81 -4.15
C PHE A 152 6.61 -7.26 -4.30
N GLY A 153 6.22 -7.66 -5.48
CA GLY A 153 5.90 -9.04 -5.78
C GLY A 153 5.12 -9.21 -7.07
N GLY A 154 5.40 -10.27 -7.78
CA GLY A 154 4.66 -10.65 -8.97
C GLY A 154 3.26 -11.17 -8.68
N ALA A 155 2.55 -11.60 -9.71
CA ALA A 155 1.25 -12.23 -9.54
C ALA A 155 1.37 -13.60 -8.85
N GLY A 156 0.42 -13.90 -7.97
CA GLY A 156 0.29 -15.23 -7.35
C GLY A 156 1.23 -15.53 -6.19
N VAL A 157 1.94 -14.52 -5.66
CA VAL A 157 2.85 -14.70 -4.50
C VAL A 157 2.20 -14.43 -3.14
N GLY A 158 0.88 -14.14 -3.11
CA GLY A 158 0.14 -13.93 -1.87
C GLY A 158 0.09 -12.47 -1.40
N LYS A 159 0.31 -11.48 -2.29
CA LYS A 159 0.24 -10.05 -1.95
C LYS A 159 -1.09 -9.67 -1.28
N THR A 160 -2.19 -10.02 -1.88
CA THR A 160 -3.54 -9.72 -1.36
C THR A 160 -3.79 -10.35 0.01
N VAL A 161 -3.37 -11.60 0.19
CA VAL A 161 -3.52 -12.32 1.47
C VAL A 161 -2.69 -11.66 2.57
N LEU A 162 -1.48 -11.21 2.26
CA LEU A 162 -0.64 -10.46 3.19
C LEU A 162 -1.30 -9.12 3.59
N ILE A 163 -1.84 -8.37 2.62
CA ILE A 163 -2.56 -7.12 2.87
C ILE A 163 -3.75 -7.36 3.80
N MET A 164 -4.56 -8.38 3.52
CA MET A 164 -5.72 -8.71 4.35
C MET A 164 -5.32 -9.12 5.77
N GLU A 165 -4.23 -9.86 5.94
CA GLU A 165 -3.73 -10.24 7.27
C GLU A 165 -3.23 -9.02 8.05
N LEU A 166 -2.54 -8.09 7.41
CA LEU A 166 -2.15 -6.82 8.03
C LEU A 166 -3.37 -6.02 8.50
N ILE A 167 -4.40 -5.91 7.67
CA ILE A 167 -5.67 -5.25 8.05
C ILE A 167 -6.30 -5.95 9.25
N ASN A 168 -6.40 -7.27 9.20
CA ASN A 168 -6.98 -8.07 10.28
C ASN A 168 -6.22 -7.89 11.60
N ASN A 169 -4.90 -7.93 11.55
CA ASN A 169 -4.06 -7.83 12.74
C ASN A 169 -4.10 -6.43 13.35
N VAL A 170 -4.06 -5.38 12.52
CA VAL A 170 -4.21 -4.00 13.00
C VAL A 170 -5.60 -3.77 13.60
N ALA A 171 -6.65 -4.26 12.97
CA ALA A 171 -8.02 -4.11 13.48
C ALA A 171 -8.22 -4.84 14.82
N LYS A 172 -7.70 -6.06 14.95
CA LYS A 172 -7.90 -6.88 16.17
C LYS A 172 -6.98 -6.51 17.33
N GLN A 173 -5.70 -6.22 17.04
CA GLN A 173 -4.71 -6.01 18.09
C GLN A 173 -4.53 -4.55 18.47
N HIS A 174 -4.68 -3.64 17.50
CA HIS A 174 -4.48 -2.21 17.72
C HIS A 174 -5.78 -1.41 17.67
N GLY A 175 -6.93 -2.04 17.37
CA GLY A 175 -8.21 -1.35 17.22
C GLY A 175 -8.24 -0.36 16.06
N GLY A 176 -7.25 -0.40 15.19
CA GLY A 176 -7.03 0.56 14.12
C GLY A 176 -7.97 0.37 12.93
N ILE A 177 -7.95 1.37 12.06
CA ILE A 177 -8.76 1.45 10.85
C ILE A 177 -7.84 1.34 9.65
N SER A 178 -8.36 0.81 8.56
CA SER A 178 -7.64 0.72 7.29
C SER A 178 -8.40 1.43 6.18
N VAL A 179 -7.65 2.00 5.25
CA VAL A 179 -8.17 2.53 3.99
C VAL A 179 -7.43 1.88 2.84
N PHE A 180 -8.15 1.38 1.86
CA PHE A 180 -7.58 0.78 0.66
C PHE A 180 -7.89 1.65 -0.55
N ALA A 181 -6.85 2.15 -1.22
CA ALA A 181 -6.94 2.91 -2.45
C ALA A 181 -6.47 2.04 -3.63
N GLY A 182 -7.40 1.59 -4.45
CA GLY A 182 -7.13 0.86 -5.69
C GLY A 182 -6.87 1.83 -6.83
N VAL A 183 -5.62 1.91 -7.29
CA VAL A 183 -5.17 2.85 -8.31
C VAL A 183 -4.82 2.11 -9.59
N GLY A 184 -5.69 2.22 -10.60
CA GLY A 184 -5.45 1.64 -11.91
C GLY A 184 -5.44 0.11 -11.95
N GLU A 185 -6.06 -0.54 -10.96
CA GLU A 185 -6.19 -1.99 -10.88
C GLU A 185 -7.40 -2.49 -11.68
N ARG A 186 -7.44 -3.79 -11.93
CA ARG A 186 -8.55 -4.42 -12.65
C ARG A 186 -9.81 -4.43 -11.80
N THR A 187 -10.96 -4.13 -12.41
CA THR A 187 -12.27 -4.15 -11.75
C THR A 187 -12.56 -5.49 -11.07
N ARG A 188 -12.16 -6.61 -11.70
CA ARG A 188 -12.33 -7.94 -11.15
C ARG A 188 -11.54 -8.11 -9.84
N GLU A 189 -10.28 -7.72 -9.83
CA GLU A 189 -9.41 -7.85 -8.65
C GLU A 189 -9.93 -7.00 -7.48
N GLY A 190 -10.44 -5.81 -7.76
CA GLY A 190 -11.09 -4.96 -6.75
C GLY A 190 -12.35 -5.58 -6.18
N ASN A 191 -13.16 -6.24 -7.01
CA ASN A 191 -14.37 -6.93 -6.55
C ASN A 191 -14.03 -8.20 -5.75
N ASP A 192 -13.05 -8.97 -6.21
CA ASP A 192 -12.57 -10.17 -5.49
C ASP A 192 -12.05 -9.77 -4.10
N LEU A 193 -11.23 -8.73 -4.00
CA LEU A 193 -10.74 -8.20 -2.72
C LEU A 193 -11.88 -7.78 -1.79
N TYR A 194 -12.89 -7.07 -2.30
CA TYR A 194 -14.05 -6.68 -1.51
C TYR A 194 -14.80 -7.90 -0.94
N ASN A 195 -15.03 -8.91 -1.77
CA ASN A 195 -15.70 -10.15 -1.34
C ASN A 195 -14.87 -10.92 -0.30
N GLU A 196 -13.56 -11.02 -0.49
CA GLU A 196 -12.65 -11.66 0.47
C GLU A 196 -12.62 -10.91 1.82
N MET A 197 -12.63 -9.57 1.80
CA MET A 197 -12.74 -8.75 3.00
C MET A 197 -14.08 -8.94 3.73
N GLN A 198 -15.17 -9.14 2.98
CA GLN A 198 -16.46 -9.46 3.58
C GLN A 198 -16.45 -10.84 4.26
N GLN A 199 -15.90 -11.86 3.59
CA GLN A 199 -15.82 -13.22 4.12
C GLN A 199 -14.94 -13.31 5.35
N SER A 200 -13.81 -12.61 5.37
CA SER A 200 -12.89 -12.55 6.52
C SER A 200 -13.35 -11.63 7.65
N GLY A 201 -14.40 -10.81 7.41
CA GLY A 201 -14.96 -9.88 8.39
C GLY A 201 -14.14 -8.60 8.63
N VAL A 202 -13.05 -8.39 7.88
CA VAL A 202 -12.20 -7.19 8.04
C VAL A 202 -12.81 -5.94 7.41
N ILE A 203 -13.81 -6.10 6.54
CA ILE A 203 -14.46 -5.00 5.82
C ILE A 203 -15.03 -3.93 6.74
N ASN A 204 -15.54 -4.30 7.91
CA ASN A 204 -16.18 -3.38 8.86
C ASN A 204 -15.22 -2.32 9.44
N LYS A 205 -13.92 -2.53 9.30
CA LYS A 205 -12.85 -1.62 9.74
C LYS A 205 -12.08 -1.00 8.57
N THR A 206 -12.62 -1.15 7.35
CA THR A 206 -11.92 -0.75 6.12
C THR A 206 -12.84 0.11 5.25
N ALA A 207 -12.32 1.23 4.77
CA ALA A 207 -12.91 2.02 3.68
C ALA A 207 -12.15 1.73 2.38
N LEU A 208 -12.87 1.55 1.27
CA LEU A 208 -12.29 1.26 -0.04
C LEU A 208 -12.60 2.39 -1.01
N VAL A 209 -11.60 2.80 -1.79
CA VAL A 209 -11.74 3.81 -2.84
C VAL A 209 -11.08 3.29 -4.11
N TYR A 210 -11.82 3.21 -5.19
CA TYR A 210 -11.34 2.65 -6.45
C TYR A 210 -11.33 3.69 -7.58
N GLY A 211 -10.19 3.77 -8.28
CA GLY A 211 -10.02 4.40 -9.59
C GLY A 211 -9.38 3.38 -10.52
N GLN A 212 -10.20 2.67 -11.28
CA GLN A 212 -9.84 1.43 -11.94
C GLN A 212 -9.12 1.65 -13.28
N MET A 213 -8.58 0.57 -13.85
CA MET A 213 -7.77 0.58 -15.07
C MET A 213 -8.50 1.17 -16.28
N ASN A 214 -9.82 0.99 -16.36
CA ASN A 214 -10.66 1.48 -17.46
C ASN A 214 -11.09 2.95 -17.30
N GLU A 215 -10.79 3.57 -16.17
CA GLU A 215 -11.10 4.97 -15.94
C GLU A 215 -10.03 5.88 -16.54
N PRO A 216 -10.38 7.15 -16.89
CA PRO A 216 -9.45 8.08 -17.49
C PRO A 216 -8.31 8.44 -16.52
N PRO A 217 -7.19 9.00 -17.02
CA PRO A 217 -6.03 9.31 -16.20
C PRO A 217 -6.32 10.26 -15.04
N GLY A 218 -7.27 11.20 -15.18
CA GLY A 218 -7.69 12.07 -14.09
C GLY A 218 -8.17 11.30 -12.87
N ALA A 219 -8.98 10.26 -13.07
CA ALA A 219 -9.45 9.40 -11.99
C ALA A 219 -8.29 8.66 -11.30
N ARG A 220 -7.41 8.07 -12.08
CA ARG A 220 -6.26 7.31 -11.55
C ARG A 220 -5.23 8.21 -10.83
N MET A 221 -5.10 9.48 -11.24
CA MET A 221 -4.25 10.46 -10.55
C MET A 221 -4.79 10.89 -9.18
N ARG A 222 -6.09 10.86 -8.98
CA ARG A 222 -6.74 11.48 -7.80
C ARG A 222 -7.28 10.47 -6.78
N VAL A 223 -7.52 9.23 -7.17
CA VAL A 223 -8.08 8.23 -6.26
C VAL A 223 -7.19 7.96 -5.04
N ALA A 224 -5.88 7.97 -5.19
CA ALA A 224 -4.95 7.83 -4.06
C ALA A 224 -5.11 8.99 -3.06
N LEU A 225 -5.29 10.21 -3.55
CA LEU A 225 -5.56 11.39 -2.70
C LEU A 225 -6.89 11.28 -1.98
N SER A 226 -7.91 10.73 -2.63
CA SER A 226 -9.22 10.48 -2.00
C SER A 226 -9.10 9.49 -0.84
N GLY A 227 -8.41 8.38 -1.04
CA GLY A 227 -8.15 7.41 0.01
C GLY A 227 -7.32 8.00 1.16
N LEU A 228 -6.26 8.73 0.84
CA LEU A 228 -5.42 9.40 1.83
C LEU A 228 -6.23 10.41 2.67
N THR A 229 -7.12 11.18 2.05
CA THR A 229 -7.99 12.13 2.77
C THR A 229 -8.91 11.42 3.76
N MET A 230 -9.48 10.28 3.39
CA MET A 230 -10.28 9.47 4.32
C MET A 230 -9.43 8.97 5.50
N ALA A 231 -8.19 8.54 5.24
CA ALA A 231 -7.25 8.12 6.28
C ALA A 231 -6.87 9.28 7.22
N GLU A 232 -6.64 10.47 6.67
CA GLU A 232 -6.31 11.67 7.45
C GLU A 232 -7.40 12.07 8.45
N TYR A 233 -8.67 11.86 8.12
CA TYR A 233 -9.75 12.12 9.06
C TYR A 233 -9.58 11.28 10.34
N PHE A 234 -9.34 9.99 10.19
CA PHE A 234 -9.17 9.10 11.34
C PHE A 234 -7.91 9.42 12.15
N ARG A 235 -6.82 9.82 11.49
CA ARG A 235 -5.61 10.28 12.17
C ARG A 235 -5.82 11.59 12.93
N ASP A 236 -6.39 12.59 12.27
CA ASP A 236 -6.39 13.98 12.74
C ASP A 236 -7.57 14.29 13.68
N ARG A 237 -8.74 13.67 13.44
CA ARG A 237 -9.97 13.88 14.22
C ARG A 237 -10.19 12.80 15.27
N GLU A 238 -10.01 11.53 14.88
CA GLU A 238 -10.29 10.39 15.76
C GLU A 238 -9.04 9.96 16.55
N GLY A 239 -7.86 10.48 16.21
CA GLY A 239 -6.60 10.17 16.89
C GLY A 239 -6.20 8.71 16.75
N GLN A 240 -6.51 8.08 15.62
CA GLN A 240 -6.28 6.66 15.41
C GLN A 240 -5.00 6.38 14.63
N ASP A 241 -4.51 5.17 14.79
CA ASP A 241 -3.48 4.58 13.93
C ASP A 241 -4.15 3.96 12.71
N VAL A 242 -3.85 4.47 11.53
CA VAL A 242 -4.48 4.10 10.28
C VAL A 242 -3.49 3.36 9.39
N LEU A 243 -3.91 2.25 8.78
CA LEU A 243 -3.21 1.65 7.64
C LEU A 243 -3.81 2.18 6.33
N LEU A 244 -2.96 2.72 5.49
CA LEU A 244 -3.32 3.13 4.13
C LEU A 244 -2.65 2.20 3.13
N PHE A 245 -3.44 1.47 2.36
CA PHE A 245 -2.96 0.66 1.26
C PHE A 245 -3.16 1.40 -0.05
N ILE A 246 -2.12 1.44 -0.88
CA ILE A 246 -2.16 2.02 -2.23
C ILE A 246 -1.73 0.92 -3.21
N ASP A 247 -2.65 0.44 -4.00
CA ASP A 247 -2.36 -0.57 -5.03
C ASP A 247 -2.87 -0.08 -6.39
N ASN A 248 -2.04 0.38 -7.26
CA ASN A 248 -0.60 0.40 -7.32
C ASN A 248 -0.09 1.85 -7.42
N ILE A 249 0.93 2.22 -6.65
CA ILE A 249 1.47 3.61 -6.66
C ILE A 249 2.08 3.98 -8.02
N TYR A 250 2.60 3.03 -8.79
CA TYR A 250 3.10 3.27 -10.14
C TYR A 250 2.00 3.81 -11.07
N ARG A 251 0.75 3.36 -10.91
CA ARG A 251 -0.37 3.82 -11.74
C ARG A 251 -0.73 5.29 -11.50
N PHE A 252 -0.51 5.77 -10.28
CA PHE A 252 -0.61 7.20 -9.96
C PHE A 252 0.35 8.02 -10.81
N THR A 253 1.61 7.63 -10.89
CA THR A 253 2.65 8.29 -11.70
C THR A 253 2.37 8.19 -13.18
N GLN A 254 2.00 6.99 -13.65
CA GLN A 254 1.68 6.74 -15.06
C GLN A 254 0.52 7.62 -15.53
N ALA A 255 -0.53 7.75 -14.73
CA ALA A 255 -1.66 8.62 -15.08
C ALA A 255 -1.23 10.09 -15.23
N GLY A 256 -0.33 10.57 -14.37
CA GLY A 256 0.28 11.89 -14.50
C GLY A 256 1.06 12.06 -15.81
N SER A 257 1.78 11.05 -16.27
CA SER A 257 2.50 11.10 -17.54
C SER A 257 1.56 11.14 -18.75
N GLU A 258 0.43 10.43 -18.68
CA GLU A 258 -0.56 10.41 -19.78
C GLU A 258 -1.17 11.78 -20.06
N VAL A 259 -1.38 12.61 -19.05
CA VAL A 259 -1.96 13.96 -19.23
C VAL A 259 -0.90 15.04 -19.43
N SER A 260 0.34 14.81 -19.06
CA SER A 260 1.39 15.83 -19.03
C SER A 260 1.62 16.50 -20.38
N ALA A 261 1.66 15.73 -21.46
CA ALA A 261 1.80 16.25 -22.82
C ALA A 261 0.59 17.11 -23.24
N LEU A 262 -0.61 16.70 -22.85
CA LEU A 262 -1.85 17.45 -23.13
C LEU A 262 -1.94 18.76 -22.35
N LEU A 263 -1.22 18.86 -21.24
CA LEU A 263 -1.05 20.09 -20.47
C LEU A 263 0.07 21.00 -21.04
N GLY A 264 0.71 20.61 -22.15
CA GLY A 264 1.77 21.38 -22.79
C GLY A 264 3.11 21.32 -22.06
N ARG A 265 3.34 20.32 -21.22
CA ARG A 265 4.61 20.12 -20.52
C ARG A 265 5.56 19.28 -21.37
N MET A 266 6.82 19.69 -21.43
CA MET A 266 7.86 18.88 -22.09
C MET A 266 8.15 17.63 -21.23
N PRO A 267 8.20 16.44 -21.84
CA PRO A 267 8.52 15.22 -21.11
C PRO A 267 9.96 15.24 -20.57
N SER A 268 10.15 14.65 -19.41
CA SER A 268 11.44 14.39 -18.79
C SER A 268 11.99 13.02 -19.19
N ALA A 269 13.01 12.53 -18.49
CA ALA A 269 13.59 11.22 -18.71
C ALA A 269 12.53 10.09 -18.70
N GLY A 270 12.65 9.16 -19.64
CA GLY A 270 11.70 8.04 -19.77
C GLY A 270 10.29 8.43 -20.24
N GLY A 271 10.07 9.67 -20.67
CA GLY A 271 8.76 10.16 -21.10
C GLY A 271 7.82 10.58 -19.94
N TYR A 272 8.33 10.61 -18.72
CA TYR A 272 7.56 11.04 -17.55
C TYR A 272 7.35 12.56 -17.49
N GLN A 273 6.38 12.97 -16.69
CA GLN A 273 6.12 14.39 -16.41
C GLN A 273 7.30 15.04 -15.68
N PRO A 274 7.61 16.31 -15.96
CA PRO A 274 8.67 17.04 -15.24
C PRO A 274 8.32 17.27 -13.76
N THR A 275 7.05 17.17 -13.40
CA THR A 275 6.51 17.32 -12.05
C THR A 275 6.46 16.03 -11.25
N LEU A 276 7.03 14.94 -11.75
CA LEU A 276 6.98 13.60 -11.12
C LEU A 276 7.37 13.61 -9.64
N ALA A 277 8.53 14.17 -9.32
CA ALA A 277 9.02 14.22 -7.95
C ALA A 277 8.14 15.09 -7.04
N THR A 278 7.62 16.21 -7.56
CA THR A 278 6.75 17.11 -6.80
C THR A 278 5.39 16.48 -6.53
N GLU A 279 4.80 15.81 -7.50
CA GLU A 279 3.51 15.12 -7.37
C GLU A 279 3.63 13.95 -6.37
N MET A 280 4.69 13.16 -6.49
CA MET A 280 4.96 12.07 -5.54
C MET A 280 5.22 12.61 -4.14
N GLY A 281 6.03 13.65 -3.99
CA GLY A 281 6.31 14.30 -2.71
C GLY A 281 5.05 14.85 -2.04
N ALA A 282 4.18 15.52 -2.79
CA ALA A 282 2.92 16.05 -2.27
C ALA A 282 2.00 14.95 -1.69
N LEU A 283 2.00 13.77 -2.29
CA LEU A 283 1.28 12.61 -1.76
C LEU A 283 1.98 12.05 -0.51
N GLN A 284 3.27 11.78 -0.60
CA GLN A 284 4.02 11.03 0.40
C GLN A 284 4.22 11.81 1.71
N GLU A 285 4.42 13.12 1.65
CA GLU A 285 4.62 13.94 2.84
C GLU A 285 3.38 14.06 3.75
N ARG A 286 2.20 13.80 3.22
CA ARG A 286 0.95 13.72 4.00
C ARG A 286 0.87 12.43 4.83
N ILE A 287 1.61 11.40 4.45
CA ILE A 287 1.65 10.09 5.10
C ILE A 287 2.70 10.13 6.20
N THR A 288 2.29 10.38 7.43
CA THR A 288 3.20 10.51 8.57
C THR A 288 2.46 10.31 9.89
N SER A 289 3.23 10.16 10.97
CA SER A 289 2.73 10.21 12.34
C SER A 289 2.60 11.65 12.83
N THR A 290 1.50 11.92 13.51
CA THR A 290 1.29 13.15 14.25
C THR A 290 1.19 12.87 15.75
N LYS A 291 1.20 13.90 16.57
CA LYS A 291 0.99 13.80 18.02
C LYS A 291 -0.39 13.22 18.40
N LYS A 292 -1.33 13.17 17.44
CA LYS A 292 -2.69 12.66 17.65
C LYS A 292 -2.86 11.21 17.21
N GLY A 293 -2.29 10.85 16.08
CA GLY A 293 -2.42 9.54 15.47
C GLY A 293 -1.42 9.34 14.33
N SER A 294 -1.51 8.22 13.64
CA SER A 294 -0.58 7.89 12.55
C SER A 294 -1.28 7.40 11.29
N ILE A 295 -0.65 7.62 10.14
CA ILE A 295 -0.93 6.91 8.91
C ILE A 295 0.33 6.16 8.51
N THR A 296 0.24 4.83 8.50
CA THR A 296 1.28 3.95 7.95
C THR A 296 0.81 3.47 6.60
N SER A 297 1.60 3.64 5.56
CA SER A 297 1.22 3.19 4.22
C SER A 297 1.95 1.93 3.80
N VAL A 298 1.20 1.04 3.16
CA VAL A 298 1.73 -0.09 2.39
C VAL A 298 1.39 0.14 0.94
N GLN A 299 2.40 0.36 0.13
CA GLN A 299 2.26 0.76 -1.27
C GLN A 299 2.78 -0.36 -2.16
N ALA A 300 1.89 -0.95 -2.95
CA ALA A 300 2.32 -1.88 -3.97
C ALA A 300 3.07 -1.11 -5.07
N VAL A 301 4.27 -1.57 -5.37
CA VAL A 301 5.14 -0.94 -6.37
C VAL A 301 5.33 -1.90 -7.54
N TYR A 302 4.94 -1.45 -8.73
CA TYR A 302 5.27 -2.12 -9.97
C TYR A 302 6.55 -1.51 -10.53
N VAL A 303 7.47 -2.37 -10.92
CA VAL A 303 8.76 -1.97 -11.53
C VAL A 303 8.72 -2.36 -13.00
N PRO A 304 8.62 -1.39 -13.94
CA PRO A 304 8.59 -1.68 -15.36
C PRO A 304 9.86 -2.41 -15.81
N ALA A 305 9.71 -3.53 -16.52
CA ALA A 305 10.81 -4.34 -17.03
C ALA A 305 11.85 -4.77 -15.96
N ASP A 306 11.45 -4.81 -14.69
CA ASP A 306 12.33 -5.06 -13.54
C ASP A 306 13.50 -4.06 -13.42
N ASP A 307 13.36 -2.88 -14.03
CA ASP A 307 14.37 -1.82 -14.01
C ASP A 307 14.14 -0.87 -12.83
N LEU A 308 14.90 -1.05 -11.78
CA LEU A 308 14.88 -0.21 -10.57
C LEU A 308 15.40 1.22 -10.82
N THR A 309 16.05 1.47 -11.97
CA THR A 309 16.55 2.80 -12.35
C THR A 309 15.53 3.64 -13.11
N ASP A 310 14.38 3.04 -13.48
CA ASP A 310 13.26 3.79 -14.06
C ASP A 310 12.84 4.94 -13.11
N PRO A 311 12.61 6.16 -13.64
CA PRO A 311 12.32 7.33 -12.82
C PRO A 311 11.14 7.18 -11.86
N ALA A 312 10.10 6.44 -12.22
CA ALA A 312 8.92 6.29 -11.35
C ALA A 312 9.19 5.43 -10.11
N PRO A 313 9.68 4.18 -10.21
CA PRO A 313 10.09 3.44 -9.04
C PRO A 313 11.22 4.13 -8.26
N ALA A 314 12.23 4.69 -8.93
CA ALA A 314 13.33 5.37 -8.26
C ALA A 314 12.85 6.55 -7.38
N THR A 315 11.92 7.35 -7.87
CA THR A 315 11.30 8.43 -7.09
C THR A 315 10.48 7.89 -5.92
N THR A 316 9.76 6.79 -6.12
CA THR A 316 9.00 6.14 -5.03
C THR A 316 9.93 5.61 -3.95
N PHE A 317 11.01 4.93 -4.33
CA PHE A 317 11.99 4.38 -3.37
C PHE A 317 12.61 5.43 -2.45
N ALA A 318 12.81 6.64 -2.93
CA ALA A 318 13.35 7.72 -2.12
C ALA A 318 12.49 8.04 -0.88
N HIS A 319 11.20 7.76 -0.94
CA HIS A 319 10.25 8.00 0.15
C HIS A 319 10.03 6.79 1.07
N LEU A 320 10.45 5.59 0.67
CA LEU A 320 10.17 4.38 1.43
C LEU A 320 11.07 4.23 2.66
N ASP A 321 10.47 3.82 3.77
CA ASP A 321 11.16 3.50 5.03
C ASP A 321 11.48 2.02 5.14
N ALA A 322 10.67 1.17 4.54
CA ALA A 322 10.88 -0.28 4.47
C ALA A 322 10.42 -0.85 3.14
N THR A 323 10.98 -1.98 2.77
CA THR A 323 10.56 -2.76 1.61
C THR A 323 10.28 -4.19 2.01
N THR A 324 9.14 -4.71 1.58
CA THR A 324 8.77 -6.13 1.72
C THR A 324 8.70 -6.73 0.33
N VAL A 325 9.58 -7.68 0.05
CA VAL A 325 9.69 -8.35 -1.24
C VAL A 325 9.07 -9.74 -1.15
N LEU A 326 8.06 -10.00 -1.95
CA LEU A 326 7.45 -11.31 -2.10
C LEU A 326 8.10 -12.05 -3.28
N ASP A 327 8.62 -13.24 -3.03
CA ASP A 327 9.36 -14.02 -4.00
C ASP A 327 8.61 -15.28 -4.45
N ARG A 328 8.63 -15.52 -5.77
CA ARG A 328 7.97 -16.69 -6.36
C ARG A 328 8.71 -18.00 -6.06
N GLY A 329 10.03 -17.96 -5.91
CA GLY A 329 10.83 -19.12 -5.54
C GLY A 329 10.44 -19.61 -4.14
N ILE A 330 10.29 -18.69 -3.19
CA ILE A 330 9.85 -19.01 -1.82
C ILE A 330 8.41 -19.55 -1.84
N ALA A 331 7.51 -18.94 -2.61
CA ALA A 331 6.15 -19.43 -2.78
C ALA A 331 6.11 -20.86 -3.37
N SER A 332 7.00 -21.18 -4.31
CA SER A 332 7.09 -22.51 -4.92
C SER A 332 7.56 -23.59 -3.94
N LEU A 333 8.28 -23.21 -2.88
CA LEU A 333 8.66 -24.10 -1.77
C LEU A 333 7.50 -24.33 -0.77
N GLY A 334 6.35 -23.70 -0.99
CA GLY A 334 5.21 -23.78 -0.07
C GLY A 334 5.39 -22.99 1.21
N ILE A 335 6.29 -22.01 1.23
CA ILE A 335 6.54 -21.15 2.38
C ILE A 335 5.70 -19.86 2.23
N TYR A 336 4.76 -19.65 3.15
CA TYR A 336 3.88 -18.47 3.17
C TYR A 336 3.86 -17.83 4.57
N PRO A 337 3.93 -16.47 4.68
CA PRO A 337 4.03 -15.53 3.55
C PRO A 337 5.36 -15.68 2.81
N ALA A 338 5.31 -15.54 1.50
CA ALA A 338 6.47 -15.73 0.62
C ALA A 338 7.41 -14.51 0.61
N VAL A 339 7.68 -13.94 1.77
CA VAL A 339 8.56 -12.80 1.95
C VAL A 339 10.02 -13.23 1.86
N ASP A 340 10.78 -12.58 0.99
CA ASP A 340 12.22 -12.81 0.88
C ASP A 340 12.95 -12.08 2.02
N PRO A 341 13.57 -12.81 2.96
CA PRO A 341 14.23 -12.21 4.10
C PRO A 341 15.59 -11.57 3.75
N LEU A 342 16.13 -11.84 2.57
CA LEU A 342 17.40 -11.28 2.11
C LEU A 342 17.22 -10.00 1.30
N GLU A 343 16.11 -9.90 0.54
CA GLU A 343 15.79 -8.74 -0.30
C GLU A 343 14.93 -7.71 0.43
N SER A 344 14.23 -8.11 1.50
CA SER A 344 13.41 -7.20 2.30
C SER A 344 14.27 -6.41 3.28
N THR A 345 13.98 -5.11 3.43
CA THR A 345 14.78 -4.19 4.24
C THR A 345 13.91 -3.24 5.05
N SER A 346 14.46 -2.69 6.13
CA SER A 346 13.84 -1.63 6.91
C SER A 346 14.90 -0.68 7.47
N ARG A 347 14.63 0.62 7.37
CA ARG A 347 15.49 1.66 7.94
C ARG A 347 15.51 1.64 9.46
N ILE A 348 14.44 1.15 10.09
CA ILE A 348 14.35 1.09 11.56
C ILE A 348 14.96 -0.18 12.17
N LEU A 349 15.48 -1.09 11.35
CA LEU A 349 16.23 -2.25 11.85
C LEU A 349 17.63 -1.81 12.31
N THR A 350 17.66 -1.11 13.41
CA THR A 350 18.86 -0.59 14.08
C THR A 350 18.78 -0.87 15.57
N PRO A 351 19.92 -1.07 16.27
CA PRO A 351 19.94 -1.35 17.70
C PRO A 351 19.20 -0.31 18.55
N ASP A 352 19.22 0.96 18.13
CA ASP A 352 18.60 2.06 18.85
C ASP A 352 17.06 2.02 18.83
N VAL A 353 16.46 1.43 17.79
CA VAL A 353 15.01 1.35 17.62
C VAL A 353 14.46 0.00 18.06
N VAL A 354 15.02 -1.11 17.52
CA VAL A 354 14.49 -2.46 17.79
C VAL A 354 15.13 -3.11 19.03
N GLY A 355 16.22 -2.57 19.53
CA GLY A 355 17.03 -3.16 20.58
C GLY A 355 18.13 -4.07 20.02
N LEU A 356 19.21 -4.23 20.79
CA LEU A 356 20.41 -4.96 20.38
C LEU A 356 20.10 -6.43 20.08
N GLU A 357 19.34 -7.10 20.94
CA GLU A 357 19.01 -8.53 20.78
C GLU A 357 18.24 -8.79 19.48
N HIS A 358 17.21 -8.02 19.20
CA HIS A 358 16.44 -8.15 17.97
C HIS A 358 17.33 -7.93 16.74
N TYR A 359 18.15 -6.88 16.77
CA TYR A 359 19.05 -6.55 15.69
C TYR A 359 20.05 -7.69 15.40
N GLU A 360 20.69 -8.21 16.44
CA GLU A 360 21.65 -9.30 16.30
C GLU A 360 20.99 -10.57 15.76
N VAL A 361 19.83 -10.95 16.27
CA VAL A 361 19.06 -12.11 15.80
C VAL A 361 18.66 -11.96 14.33
N ALA A 362 18.19 -10.79 13.93
CA ALA A 362 17.83 -10.52 12.54
C ALA A 362 19.05 -10.63 11.60
N ARG A 363 20.17 -10.02 11.97
CA ARG A 363 21.40 -10.06 11.17
C ARG A 363 21.99 -11.45 11.06
N GLU A 364 22.00 -12.20 12.16
CA GLU A 364 22.48 -13.57 12.16
C GLU A 364 21.57 -14.50 11.33
N THR A 365 20.25 -14.29 11.41
CA THR A 365 19.30 -15.00 10.56
C THR A 365 19.59 -14.74 9.08
N GLN A 366 19.79 -13.49 8.69
CA GLN A 366 20.15 -13.15 7.31
C GLN A 366 21.49 -13.74 6.89
N ARG A 367 22.49 -13.73 7.77
CA ARG A 367 23.82 -14.31 7.51
C ARG A 367 23.73 -15.81 7.22
N ILE A 368 22.99 -16.55 8.02
CA ILE A 368 22.81 -18.01 7.83
C ILE A 368 22.05 -18.30 6.53
N LEU A 369 20.99 -17.56 6.25
CA LEU A 369 20.23 -17.73 5.01
C LEU A 369 21.06 -17.36 3.76
N GLN A 370 21.88 -16.32 3.83
CA GLN A 370 22.78 -15.95 2.75
C GLN A 370 23.84 -17.06 2.52
N ARG A 371 24.44 -17.58 3.58
CA ARG A 371 25.38 -18.70 3.48
C ARG A 371 24.72 -19.93 2.87
N TYR A 372 23.50 -20.23 3.27
CA TYR A 372 22.75 -21.35 2.68
C TYR A 372 22.49 -21.14 1.18
N LYS A 373 22.14 -19.93 0.76
CA LYS A 373 21.97 -19.60 -0.66
C LYS A 373 23.24 -19.86 -1.47
N GLU A 374 24.39 -19.47 -0.94
CA GLU A 374 25.71 -19.75 -1.56
C GLU A 374 26.02 -21.25 -1.66
N LEU A 375 25.62 -22.03 -0.65
CA LEU A 375 25.86 -23.48 -0.61
C LEU A 375 24.88 -24.26 -1.51
N GLN A 376 23.76 -23.69 -1.92
CA GLN A 376 22.77 -24.41 -2.74
C GLN A 376 23.33 -24.91 -4.07
N ASP A 377 24.16 -24.12 -4.74
CA ASP A 377 24.79 -24.52 -6.00
C ASP A 377 25.79 -25.68 -5.78
N ILE A 378 26.54 -25.66 -4.69
CA ILE A 378 27.46 -26.72 -4.30
C ILE A 378 26.67 -27.98 -3.99
N ILE A 379 25.60 -27.90 -3.22
CA ILE A 379 24.72 -29.02 -2.88
C ILE A 379 24.08 -29.64 -4.14
N ALA A 380 23.67 -28.82 -5.09
CA ALA A 380 23.06 -29.31 -6.32
C ALA A 380 24.04 -30.08 -7.23
N ILE A 381 25.33 -29.73 -7.21
CA ILE A 381 26.35 -30.33 -8.07
C ILE A 381 27.03 -31.50 -7.37
N MET A 382 27.43 -31.34 -6.11
CA MET A 382 28.28 -32.27 -5.39
C MET A 382 27.58 -33.10 -4.32
N GLY A 383 26.37 -32.68 -3.92
CA GLY A 383 25.61 -33.29 -2.84
C GLY A 383 25.97 -32.76 -1.45
N MET A 384 25.16 -33.15 -0.45
CA MET A 384 25.34 -32.73 0.95
C MET A 384 26.60 -33.31 1.60
N ASP A 385 27.03 -34.50 1.17
CA ASP A 385 28.10 -35.23 1.82
C ASP A 385 29.47 -34.56 1.67
N GLU A 386 29.65 -33.76 0.63
CA GLU A 386 30.90 -33.04 0.36
C GLU A 386 31.03 -31.74 1.18
N LEU A 387 30.00 -31.34 1.91
CA LEU A 387 30.06 -30.17 2.78
C LEU A 387 30.85 -30.44 4.05
N SER A 388 31.50 -29.40 4.58
CA SER A 388 32.09 -29.45 5.92
C SER A 388 31.00 -29.67 6.98
N GLU A 389 31.36 -30.20 8.15
CA GLU A 389 30.39 -30.39 9.24
C GLU A 389 29.78 -29.05 9.70
N GLU A 390 30.54 -27.97 9.65
CA GLU A 390 30.06 -26.62 9.93
C GLU A 390 29.00 -26.16 8.90
N ASP A 391 29.25 -26.37 7.61
CA ASP A 391 28.30 -26.04 6.55
C ASP A 391 27.05 -26.92 6.60
N LYS A 392 27.17 -28.22 6.93
CA LYS A 392 26.04 -29.12 7.15
C LYS A 392 25.13 -28.60 8.28
N LEU A 393 25.72 -28.16 9.38
CA LEU A 393 24.98 -27.58 10.49
C LEU A 393 24.30 -26.29 10.09
N THR A 394 25.00 -25.42 9.35
CA THR A 394 24.45 -24.15 8.80
C THR A 394 23.27 -24.44 7.90
N VAL A 395 23.36 -25.39 6.98
CA VAL A 395 22.24 -25.78 6.09
C VAL A 395 21.06 -26.33 6.90
N SER A 396 21.28 -27.16 7.90
CA SER A 396 20.22 -27.70 8.76
C SER A 396 19.45 -26.57 9.46
N ARG A 397 20.17 -25.64 10.09
CA ARG A 397 19.56 -24.48 10.77
C ARG A 397 18.88 -23.54 9.79
N ALA A 398 19.48 -23.27 8.63
CA ALA A 398 18.90 -22.42 7.60
C ALA A 398 17.55 -22.96 7.09
N ARG A 399 17.44 -24.28 6.88
CA ARG A 399 16.18 -24.91 6.48
C ARG A 399 15.11 -24.82 7.56
N LYS A 400 15.47 -24.96 8.83
CA LYS A 400 14.57 -24.76 9.96
C LYS A 400 14.09 -23.30 10.02
N ILE A 401 15.01 -22.34 9.85
CA ILE A 401 14.72 -20.91 9.82
C ILE A 401 13.76 -20.60 8.67
N GLN A 402 14.01 -21.06 7.45
CA GLN A 402 13.11 -20.82 6.32
C GLN A 402 11.70 -21.32 6.61
N ARG A 403 11.55 -22.49 7.19
CA ARG A 403 10.23 -23.04 7.54
C ARG A 403 9.59 -22.30 8.70
N PHE A 404 10.38 -21.86 9.68
CA PHE A 404 9.87 -21.08 10.81
C PHE A 404 9.47 -19.65 10.42
N LEU A 405 9.97 -19.11 9.32
CA LEU A 405 9.48 -17.86 8.74
C LEU A 405 8.04 -17.98 8.21
N SER A 406 7.58 -19.19 7.89
CA SER A 406 6.20 -19.44 7.53
C SER A 406 5.25 -19.27 8.72
N GLN A 407 4.01 -18.90 8.43
CA GLN A 407 3.01 -18.63 9.45
C GLN A 407 1.61 -18.80 8.87
N PRO A 408 0.68 -19.49 9.57
CA PRO A 408 -0.69 -19.54 9.12
C PRO A 408 -1.39 -18.21 9.39
N PHE A 409 -2.14 -17.73 8.41
CA PHE A 409 -2.87 -16.47 8.48
C PHE A 409 -4.34 -16.68 8.82
N SER A 410 -4.90 -15.79 9.65
CA SER A 410 -6.31 -15.83 10.04
C SER A 410 -7.24 -15.66 8.85
N VAL A 411 -6.88 -14.82 7.90
CA VAL A 411 -7.68 -14.59 6.68
C VAL A 411 -7.68 -15.76 5.72
N ALA A 412 -6.72 -16.68 5.86
CA ALA A 412 -6.58 -17.87 5.02
C ALA A 412 -7.15 -19.16 5.67
N GLU A 413 -7.69 -19.10 6.88
CA GLU A 413 -8.19 -20.28 7.62
C GLU A 413 -9.20 -21.10 6.81
N GLN A 414 -10.11 -20.43 6.09
CA GLN A 414 -11.15 -21.09 5.29
C GLN A 414 -10.58 -21.93 4.14
N PHE A 415 -9.42 -21.54 3.63
CA PHE A 415 -8.77 -22.20 2.49
C PHE A 415 -7.75 -23.26 2.91
N THR A 416 -7.05 -22.99 4.01
CA THR A 416 -5.95 -23.84 4.48
C THR A 416 -6.37 -24.85 5.54
N GLY A 417 -7.48 -24.60 6.23
CA GLY A 417 -7.90 -25.36 7.41
C GLY A 417 -6.99 -25.19 8.63
N MET A 418 -6.04 -24.27 8.57
CA MET A 418 -5.11 -24.00 9.67
C MET A 418 -5.55 -22.74 10.43
N GLN A 419 -5.61 -22.82 11.75
CA GLN A 419 -5.90 -21.67 12.58
C GLN A 419 -4.79 -20.61 12.45
N GLY A 420 -5.19 -19.36 12.16
CA GLY A 420 -4.25 -18.25 12.05
C GLY A 420 -3.56 -17.94 13.38
N LYS A 421 -2.34 -17.43 13.26
CA LYS A 421 -1.49 -17.10 14.40
C LYS A 421 -1.01 -15.67 14.31
N TYR A 422 -1.20 -14.92 15.38
CA TYR A 422 -0.53 -13.64 15.61
C TYR A 422 0.65 -13.91 16.55
N VAL A 423 1.84 -13.51 16.16
CA VAL A 423 3.06 -13.77 16.93
C VAL A 423 3.66 -12.44 17.40
N PRO A 424 3.68 -12.16 18.71
CA PRO A 424 4.34 -10.98 19.25
C PRO A 424 5.83 -10.94 18.90
N ILE A 425 6.39 -9.75 18.72
CA ILE A 425 7.81 -9.55 18.38
C ILE A 425 8.74 -10.28 19.35
N LYS A 426 8.45 -10.24 20.66
CA LYS A 426 9.27 -10.92 21.66
C LYS A 426 9.34 -12.42 21.43
N GLU A 427 8.23 -13.05 21.08
CA GLU A 427 8.17 -14.48 20.78
C GLU A 427 8.88 -14.80 19.46
N THR A 428 8.77 -13.94 18.48
CA THR A 428 9.49 -14.05 17.21
C THR A 428 11.01 -14.02 17.46
N VAL A 429 11.52 -13.01 18.15
CA VAL A 429 12.95 -12.87 18.44
C VAL A 429 13.45 -14.05 19.27
N ARG A 430 12.71 -14.46 20.31
CA ARG A 430 13.05 -15.63 21.14
C ARG A 430 13.15 -16.90 20.30
N GLY A 431 12.17 -17.16 19.45
CA GLY A 431 12.13 -18.38 18.65
C GLY A 431 13.29 -18.49 17.67
N PHE A 432 13.58 -17.42 16.93
CA PHE A 432 14.72 -17.40 16.02
C PHE A 432 16.07 -17.49 16.75
N LYS A 433 16.20 -16.80 17.88
CA LYS A 433 17.41 -16.90 18.73
C LYS A 433 17.67 -18.34 19.18
N GLU A 434 16.66 -19.04 19.65
CA GLU A 434 16.80 -20.43 20.09
C GLU A 434 17.22 -21.39 18.95
N ILE A 435 16.72 -21.15 17.73
CA ILE A 435 17.15 -21.92 16.55
C ILE A 435 18.63 -21.60 16.22
N LEU A 436 19.02 -20.34 16.24
CA LEU A 436 20.37 -19.89 15.96
C LEU A 436 21.39 -20.45 16.99
N GLU A 437 21.00 -20.50 18.27
CA GLU A 437 21.81 -21.06 19.36
C GLU A 437 21.86 -22.59 19.35
N GLY A 438 21.10 -23.26 18.47
CA GLY A 438 21.10 -24.69 18.31
C GLY A 438 20.28 -25.48 19.34
N LYS A 439 19.43 -24.80 20.12
CA LYS A 439 18.58 -25.47 21.14
C LYS A 439 17.61 -26.50 20.56
N HIS A 440 17.37 -26.41 19.25
CA HIS A 440 16.40 -27.25 18.55
C HIS A 440 17.04 -27.99 17.35
N ASP A 441 18.34 -28.22 17.41
CA ASP A 441 19.07 -28.93 16.34
C ASP A 441 18.60 -30.39 16.16
N ASP A 442 18.09 -31.00 17.22
CA ASP A 442 17.53 -32.35 17.26
C ASP A 442 16.15 -32.50 16.67
N LEU A 443 15.42 -31.40 16.46
CA LEU A 443 14.06 -31.43 15.94
C LEU A 443 14.03 -31.52 14.40
N PRO A 444 13.03 -32.24 13.82
CA PRO A 444 12.89 -32.33 12.37
C PRO A 444 12.46 -30.98 11.76
N GLU A 445 12.95 -30.68 10.57
CA GLU A 445 12.64 -29.46 9.85
C GLU A 445 11.12 -29.22 9.66
N SER A 446 10.34 -30.30 9.48
CA SER A 446 8.90 -30.26 9.27
C SER A 446 8.12 -29.69 10.47
N ALA A 447 8.71 -29.76 11.66
CA ALA A 447 8.09 -29.20 12.86
C ALA A 447 7.99 -27.68 12.86
N PHE A 448 8.87 -27.02 12.11
CA PHE A 448 8.92 -25.54 12.04
C PHE A 448 7.99 -24.92 11.00
N LEU A 449 7.36 -25.73 10.15
CA LEU A 449 6.50 -25.26 9.08
C LEU A 449 5.10 -24.90 9.60
N PHE A 450 4.62 -23.68 9.27
CA PHE A 450 3.30 -23.18 9.63
C PHE A 450 2.98 -23.28 11.13
N VAL A 451 3.88 -22.81 11.96
CA VAL A 451 3.69 -22.64 13.39
C VAL A 451 3.77 -21.16 13.77
N GLY A 452 3.19 -20.81 14.92
CA GLY A 452 3.31 -19.46 15.46
C GLY A 452 4.60 -19.30 16.25
N THR A 453 4.62 -19.78 17.50
CA THR A 453 5.77 -19.68 18.39
C THR A 453 6.69 -20.90 18.27
N ILE A 454 7.90 -20.78 18.84
CA ILE A 454 8.86 -21.89 18.91
C ILE A 454 8.32 -23.07 19.74
N ASP A 455 7.53 -22.78 20.77
CA ASP A 455 6.92 -23.81 21.62
C ASP A 455 5.96 -24.70 20.82
N GLU A 456 5.21 -24.12 19.87
CA GLU A 456 4.37 -24.88 18.95
C GLU A 456 5.17 -25.82 18.04
N ALA A 457 6.36 -25.40 17.62
CA ALA A 457 7.26 -26.27 16.85
C ALA A 457 7.73 -27.46 17.69
N VAL A 458 8.07 -27.24 18.94
CA VAL A 458 8.47 -28.30 19.90
C VAL A 458 7.32 -29.28 20.14
N GLU A 459 6.12 -28.78 20.35
CA GLU A 459 4.92 -29.62 20.52
C GLU A 459 4.61 -30.45 19.27
N LYS A 460 4.69 -29.83 18.10
CA LYS A 460 4.47 -30.50 16.82
C LYS A 460 5.47 -31.63 16.58
N ALA A 461 6.76 -31.42 16.95
CA ALA A 461 7.78 -32.45 16.88
C ALA A 461 7.45 -33.63 17.79
N LYS A 462 6.99 -33.39 19.03
CA LYS A 462 6.58 -34.44 19.98
C LYS A 462 5.40 -35.25 19.47
N GLN A 463 4.42 -34.61 18.87
CA GLN A 463 3.25 -35.27 18.27
C GLN A 463 3.62 -36.09 17.03
N GLY A 464 4.58 -35.62 16.24
CA GLY A 464 5.09 -36.35 15.08
C GLY A 464 5.94 -37.60 15.46
N ALA A 465 6.62 -37.54 16.57
CA ALA A 465 7.40 -38.69 17.12
C ALA A 465 6.51 -39.76 17.80
N ALA A 466 5.28 -39.39 18.17
CA ALA A 466 4.32 -40.31 18.79
C ALA A 466 3.44 -41.07 17.79
N LYS A 467 3.53 -40.77 16.49
CA LYS A 467 2.90 -41.50 15.38
C LYS A 467 3.93 -42.37 14.65
#